data_6d260ab0c8991cff95cbcd66a6c78a53
#
_entry.id   6d260ab0c8991cff95cbcd66a6c78a53
#
_cell.length_a   1.000
_cell.length_b   1.000
_cell.length_c   1.000
_cell.angle_alpha   90.00
_cell.angle_beta   90.00
_cell.angle_gamma   90.00
#
_symmetry.space_group_name_H-M   'P 1'
#
loop_
_entity.id
_entity.type
_entity.pdbx_description
1 polymer ?
#
loop_
_entity_poly.entity_id
_entity_poly.type
_entity_poly.pdbx_seq_one_letter_code
_entity_poly.pdbx_strand_id
1 'polypeptide(L)'
;MEKTFMEAMDFRHACKIFDETKKISNEDIKYILETGRKSPSSFGQEPWKFLVITNPELKAKIRPFCWDQPQITTCSHLVVLLAAIESTKPSSSEVLRKFNRRGMPQEMVDAYIKRYTSHLEDTFSSDEKTLAWTSKQTYIAMANMMTAAAVKGIDSCPIEGFEKDNVEKALNLNTKEYQLSVIVPFGYRIKEQSTQIRDKFEDIVEFIN
;
A
#
# COMPACT_ATOMS: atom_id res chain seq x y z
N MET A 1 -15.33 17.77 -11.77
CA MET A 1 -16.26 17.14 -10.80
C MET A 1 -15.62 15.86 -10.31
N GLU A 2 -15.66 15.59 -9.02
CA GLU A 2 -15.18 14.34 -8.45
C GLU A 2 -16.11 13.18 -8.83
N LYS A 3 -15.54 11.99 -9.04
CA LYS A 3 -16.31 10.80 -9.38
C LYS A 3 -16.95 10.20 -8.13
N THR A 4 -18.12 9.60 -8.30
CA THR A 4 -18.68 8.70 -7.27
C THR A 4 -17.79 7.48 -7.09
N PHE A 5 -18.03 6.71 -6.04
CA PHE A 5 -17.22 5.50 -5.76
C PHE A 5 -17.28 4.50 -6.92
N MET A 6 -18.45 4.21 -7.48
CA MET A 6 -18.59 3.27 -8.59
C MET A 6 -17.95 3.79 -9.88
N GLU A 7 -18.13 5.08 -10.19
CA GLU A 7 -17.44 5.70 -11.33
C GLU A 7 -15.90 5.66 -11.16
N ALA A 8 -15.39 5.77 -9.93
CA ALA A 8 -13.96 5.62 -9.64
C ALA A 8 -13.50 4.17 -9.85
N MET A 9 -14.30 3.19 -9.48
CA MET A 9 -14.02 1.77 -9.74
C MET A 9 -13.99 1.46 -11.24
N ASP A 10 -14.88 2.04 -12.01
CA ASP A 10 -14.90 1.90 -13.48
C ASP A 10 -13.75 2.66 -14.16
N PHE A 11 -13.38 3.82 -13.61
CA PHE A 11 -12.25 4.62 -14.11
C PHE A 11 -10.90 3.94 -13.90
N ARG A 12 -10.72 3.24 -12.76
CA ARG A 12 -9.45 2.70 -12.31
C ARG A 12 -8.99 1.54 -13.19
N HIS A 13 -7.74 1.61 -13.68
CA HIS A 13 -7.05 0.52 -14.38
C HIS A 13 -5.54 0.59 -14.08
N ALA A 14 -4.79 -0.40 -14.56
CA ALA A 14 -3.33 -0.40 -14.46
C ALA A 14 -2.71 0.47 -15.55
N CYS A 15 -2.53 1.76 -15.28
CA CYS A 15 -1.93 2.72 -16.21
C CYS A 15 -0.44 2.40 -16.43
N LYS A 16 -0.05 2.10 -17.68
CA LYS A 16 1.30 1.66 -18.01
C LYS A 16 2.25 2.80 -18.42
N ILE A 17 1.73 3.95 -18.82
CA ILE A 17 2.51 5.13 -19.20
C ILE A 17 1.75 6.37 -18.78
N PHE A 18 2.43 7.25 -18.05
CA PHE A 18 1.87 8.51 -17.58
C PHE A 18 2.38 9.69 -18.40
N ASP A 19 1.63 10.78 -18.40
CA ASP A 19 2.00 12.07 -18.97
C ASP A 19 3.01 12.77 -18.04
N GLU A 20 4.26 12.76 -18.43
CA GLU A 20 5.36 13.33 -17.64
C GLU A 20 5.26 14.86 -17.48
N THR A 21 4.49 15.53 -18.36
CA THR A 21 4.27 16.99 -18.29
C THR A 21 3.25 17.38 -17.23
N LYS A 22 2.40 16.44 -16.79
CA LYS A 22 1.38 16.66 -15.77
C LYS A 22 1.82 16.13 -14.42
N LYS A 23 1.76 17.00 -13.41
CA LYS A 23 2.08 16.64 -12.03
C LYS A 23 0.84 16.71 -11.16
N ILE A 24 0.71 15.74 -10.26
CA ILE A 24 -0.34 15.73 -9.23
C ILE A 24 -0.05 16.87 -8.26
N SER A 25 -1.08 17.62 -7.88
CA SER A 25 -0.97 18.69 -6.89
C SER A 25 -0.57 18.17 -5.51
N ASN A 26 0.04 19.01 -4.69
CA ASN A 26 0.38 18.67 -3.31
C ASN A 26 -0.88 18.33 -2.47
N GLU A 27 -1.99 18.97 -2.78
CA GLU A 27 -3.28 18.71 -2.12
C GLU A 27 -3.81 17.31 -2.48
N ASP A 28 -3.82 16.98 -3.76
CA ASP A 28 -4.34 15.68 -4.23
C ASP A 28 -3.47 14.50 -3.78
N ILE A 29 -2.13 14.63 -3.85
CA ILE A 29 -1.28 13.55 -3.35
C ILE A 29 -1.42 13.37 -1.84
N LYS A 30 -1.56 14.46 -1.08
CA LYS A 30 -1.83 14.41 0.35
C LYS A 30 -3.18 13.73 0.65
N TYR A 31 -4.22 14.05 -0.13
CA TYR A 31 -5.53 13.40 -0.03
C TYR A 31 -5.40 11.89 -0.24
N ILE A 32 -4.70 11.45 -1.30
CA ILE A 32 -4.47 10.03 -1.60
C ILE A 32 -3.75 9.33 -0.44
N LEU A 33 -2.66 9.90 0.05
CA LEU A 33 -1.88 9.33 1.15
C LEU A 33 -2.66 9.25 2.46
N GLU A 34 -3.54 10.23 2.70
CA GLU A 34 -4.39 10.27 3.90
C GLU A 34 -5.42 9.14 3.90
N THR A 35 -5.95 8.72 2.74
CA THR A 35 -6.83 7.55 2.66
C THR A 35 -6.08 6.24 2.98
N GLY A 36 -4.83 6.13 2.57
CA GLY A 36 -3.97 5.03 2.98
C GLY A 36 -3.74 5.02 4.49
N ARG A 37 -3.38 6.18 5.08
CA ARG A 37 -3.17 6.33 6.52
C ARG A 37 -4.41 5.98 7.35
N LYS A 38 -5.61 6.32 6.86
CA LYS A 38 -6.89 6.04 7.52
C LYS A 38 -7.43 4.62 7.28
N SER A 39 -6.74 3.81 6.52
CA SER A 39 -7.17 2.45 6.21
C SER A 39 -7.22 1.58 7.48
N PRO A 40 -8.17 0.64 7.56
CA PRO A 40 -8.20 -0.32 8.65
C PRO A 40 -7.05 -1.31 8.53
N SER A 41 -6.66 -1.90 9.65
CA SER A 41 -5.68 -2.98 9.68
C SER A 41 -5.99 -3.97 10.80
N SER A 42 -5.50 -5.20 10.67
CA SER A 42 -5.65 -6.22 11.69
C SER A 42 -5.11 -5.71 13.03
N PHE A 43 -5.91 -5.88 14.09
CA PHE A 43 -5.65 -5.34 15.42
C PHE A 43 -5.40 -3.82 15.47
N GLY A 44 -5.71 -3.07 14.41
CA GLY A 44 -5.40 -1.64 14.29
C GLY A 44 -3.90 -1.34 14.41
N GLN A 45 -3.06 -2.27 13.98
CA GLN A 45 -1.59 -2.14 14.11
C GLN A 45 -0.97 -1.23 13.06
N GLU A 46 -1.67 -0.91 11.96
CA GLU A 46 -1.17 -0.02 10.91
C GLU A 46 0.31 -0.32 10.56
N PRO A 47 0.60 -1.58 10.13
CA PRO A 47 1.98 -2.04 9.99
C PRO A 47 2.58 -1.62 8.65
N TRP A 48 2.60 -0.33 8.38
CA TRP A 48 3.06 0.23 7.11
C TRP A 48 3.85 1.53 7.26
N LYS A 49 4.62 1.81 6.21
CA LYS A 49 5.22 3.11 5.94
C LYS A 49 5.12 3.38 4.45
N PHE A 50 4.86 4.62 4.07
CA PHE A 50 4.76 5.03 2.68
C PHE A 50 5.94 5.93 2.33
N LEU A 51 6.75 5.52 1.36
CA LEU A 51 7.79 6.38 0.77
C LEU A 51 7.22 7.00 -0.50
N VAL A 52 7.26 8.31 -0.60
CA VAL A 52 6.78 9.06 -1.76
C VAL A 52 8.00 9.60 -2.52
N ILE A 53 8.23 9.08 -3.70
CA ILE A 53 9.42 9.38 -4.51
C ILE A 53 9.01 10.22 -5.71
N THR A 54 9.54 11.44 -5.76
CA THR A 54 9.42 12.34 -6.91
C THR A 54 10.76 12.55 -7.62
N ASN A 55 11.87 12.21 -6.97
CA ASN A 55 13.23 12.34 -7.51
C ASN A 55 13.40 11.45 -8.75
N PRO A 56 13.70 12.04 -9.94
CA PRO A 56 13.79 11.31 -11.20
C PRO A 56 14.98 10.34 -11.23
N GLU A 57 16.11 10.69 -10.60
CA GLU A 57 17.31 9.85 -10.57
C GLU A 57 17.05 8.58 -9.76
N LEU A 58 16.36 8.71 -8.61
CA LEU A 58 16.00 7.56 -7.80
C LEU A 58 14.99 6.66 -8.50
N LYS A 59 14.00 7.22 -9.20
CA LYS A 59 13.07 6.45 -10.04
C LYS A 59 13.82 5.69 -11.14
N ALA A 60 14.76 6.34 -11.83
CA ALA A 60 15.58 5.73 -12.87
C ALA A 60 16.46 4.61 -12.31
N LYS A 61 17.01 4.78 -11.10
CA LYS A 61 17.81 3.77 -10.40
C LYS A 61 16.99 2.52 -10.02
N ILE A 62 15.71 2.70 -9.67
CA ILE A 62 14.82 1.60 -9.27
C ILE A 62 14.26 0.85 -10.48
N ARG A 63 13.98 1.54 -11.57
CA ARG A 63 13.28 1.00 -12.75
C ARG A 63 13.83 -0.32 -13.29
N PRO A 64 15.15 -0.54 -13.46
CA PRO A 64 15.69 -1.81 -13.95
C PRO A 64 15.27 -3.00 -13.07
N PHE A 65 15.18 -2.79 -11.77
CA PHE A 65 14.76 -3.82 -10.80
C PHE A 65 13.23 -4.01 -10.74
N CYS A 66 12.48 -3.21 -11.48
CA CYS A 66 11.02 -3.33 -11.64
C CYS A 66 10.67 -3.76 -13.08
N TRP A 67 11.41 -4.74 -13.64
CA TRP A 67 11.21 -5.28 -15.00
C TRP A 67 11.19 -4.20 -16.08
N ASP A 68 11.97 -3.15 -15.88
CA ASP A 68 12.08 -1.99 -16.79
C ASP A 68 10.74 -1.30 -17.09
N GLN A 69 9.76 -1.43 -16.21
CA GLN A 69 8.41 -0.91 -16.41
C GLN A 69 8.41 0.62 -16.52
N PRO A 70 7.92 1.20 -17.65
CA PRO A 70 8.02 2.65 -17.89
C PRO A 70 7.24 3.50 -16.89
N GLN A 71 6.15 2.98 -16.30
CA GLN A 71 5.36 3.71 -15.29
C GLN A 71 6.16 4.07 -14.02
N ILE A 72 7.28 3.42 -13.75
CA ILE A 72 8.17 3.78 -12.64
C ILE A 72 8.76 5.18 -12.83
N THR A 73 9.18 5.52 -14.03
CA THR A 73 9.83 6.81 -14.33
C THR A 73 8.86 7.88 -14.81
N THR A 74 7.82 7.51 -15.58
CA THR A 74 6.89 8.46 -16.18
C THR A 74 5.87 9.02 -15.18
N CYS A 75 5.62 8.36 -14.04
CA CYS A 75 4.65 8.80 -13.06
C CYS A 75 5.01 10.16 -12.41
N SER A 76 3.99 10.87 -11.94
CA SER A 76 4.18 12.05 -11.12
C SER A 76 4.81 11.68 -9.77
N HIS A 77 4.17 10.77 -9.04
CA HIS A 77 4.62 10.29 -7.73
C HIS A 77 4.69 8.76 -7.73
N LEU A 78 5.81 8.24 -7.28
CA LEU A 78 6.00 6.80 -7.03
C LEU A 78 5.84 6.57 -5.53
N VAL A 79 4.81 5.84 -5.14
CA VAL A 79 4.58 5.48 -3.74
C VAL A 79 5.02 4.04 -3.51
N VAL A 80 6.00 3.86 -2.62
CA VAL A 80 6.48 2.56 -2.19
C VAL A 80 5.86 2.24 -0.84
N LEU A 81 5.04 1.21 -0.78
CA LEU A 81 4.43 0.75 0.45
C LEU A 81 5.32 -0.29 1.12
N LEU A 82 5.75 0.03 2.31
CA LEU A 82 6.60 -0.83 3.12
C LEU A 82 5.77 -1.50 4.21
N ALA A 83 6.01 -2.79 4.40
CA ALA A 83 5.43 -3.59 5.47
C ALA A 83 6.38 -3.60 6.68
N ALA A 84 5.84 -3.32 7.86
CA ALA A 84 6.61 -3.31 9.09
C ALA A 84 6.91 -4.72 9.58
N ILE A 85 8.12 -4.97 10.05
CA ILE A 85 8.58 -6.26 10.57
C ILE A 85 8.76 -6.15 12.09
N GLU A 86 9.84 -5.54 12.54
CA GLU A 86 10.22 -5.52 13.96
C GLU A 86 9.19 -4.83 14.84
N SER A 87 8.64 -3.71 14.39
CA SER A 87 7.67 -2.91 15.16
C SER A 87 6.30 -3.59 15.37
N THR A 88 6.05 -4.73 14.72
CA THR A 88 4.81 -5.54 14.88
C THR A 88 5.00 -6.71 15.84
N LYS A 89 6.22 -7.06 16.20
CA LYS A 89 6.47 -8.17 17.15
C LYS A 89 5.91 -7.84 18.53
N PRO A 90 5.34 -8.81 19.26
CA PRO A 90 4.70 -8.55 20.56
C PRO A 90 5.59 -7.87 21.59
N SER A 91 6.91 -8.09 21.51
CA SER A 91 7.92 -7.47 22.38
C SER A 91 8.22 -5.99 22.03
N SER A 92 7.71 -5.50 20.90
CA SER A 92 7.95 -4.12 20.46
C SER A 92 7.16 -3.11 21.30
N SER A 93 7.84 -2.03 21.71
CA SER A 93 7.21 -0.88 22.36
C SER A 93 6.11 -0.23 21.48
N GLU A 94 6.22 -0.36 20.16
CA GLU A 94 5.20 0.14 19.22
C GLU A 94 3.86 -0.59 19.36
N VAL A 95 3.86 -1.90 19.56
CA VAL A 95 2.63 -2.68 19.81
C VAL A 95 1.94 -2.16 21.07
N LEU A 96 2.68 -2.01 22.16
CA LEU A 96 2.16 -1.47 23.43
C LEU A 96 1.62 -0.04 23.24
N ARG A 97 2.38 0.84 22.58
CA ARG A 97 1.97 2.21 22.28
C ARG A 97 0.64 2.26 21.49
N LYS A 98 0.50 1.41 20.48
CA LYS A 98 -0.70 1.35 19.63
C LYS A 98 -1.93 0.82 20.37
N PHE A 99 -1.78 -0.09 21.31
CA PHE A 99 -2.89 -0.51 22.16
C PHE A 99 -3.25 0.57 23.19
N ASN A 100 -2.25 1.19 23.84
CA ASN A 100 -2.48 2.24 24.85
C ASN A 100 -3.16 3.50 24.29
N ARG A 101 -2.87 3.91 23.05
CA ARG A 101 -3.50 5.09 22.45
C ARG A 101 -5.02 5.02 22.32
N ARG A 102 -5.61 3.84 22.57
CA ARG A 102 -7.07 3.64 22.53
C ARG A 102 -7.78 4.11 23.79
N GLY A 103 -7.05 4.51 24.83
CA GLY A 103 -7.62 4.97 26.09
C GLY A 103 -8.39 3.90 26.88
N MET A 104 -8.09 2.62 26.65
CA MET A 104 -8.70 1.50 27.38
C MET A 104 -8.04 1.33 28.76
N PRO A 105 -8.77 0.73 29.75
CA PRO A 105 -8.17 0.30 31.01
C PRO A 105 -6.99 -0.67 30.75
N GLN A 106 -5.95 -0.61 31.61
CA GLN A 106 -4.74 -1.40 31.44
C GLN A 106 -5.01 -2.91 31.34
N GLU A 107 -5.92 -3.42 32.14
CA GLU A 107 -6.34 -4.82 32.08
C GLU A 107 -6.84 -5.25 30.68
N MET A 108 -7.60 -4.38 30.02
CA MET A 108 -8.06 -4.63 28.65
C MET A 108 -6.90 -4.57 27.64
N VAL A 109 -5.95 -3.65 27.83
CA VAL A 109 -4.74 -3.56 26.99
C VAL A 109 -3.95 -4.86 27.10
N ASP A 110 -3.72 -5.36 28.33
CA ASP A 110 -2.98 -6.59 28.57
C ASP A 110 -3.67 -7.82 27.96
N ALA A 111 -5.00 -7.89 28.08
CA ALA A 111 -5.80 -8.93 27.45
C ALA A 111 -5.71 -8.89 25.91
N TYR A 112 -5.71 -7.70 25.31
CA TYR A 112 -5.51 -7.54 23.87
C TYR A 112 -4.11 -7.93 23.41
N ILE A 113 -3.07 -7.56 24.16
CA ILE A 113 -1.67 -7.96 23.85
C ILE A 113 -1.54 -9.48 23.91
N LYS A 114 -2.09 -10.10 24.96
CA LYS A 114 -2.10 -11.56 25.09
C LYS A 114 -2.78 -12.23 23.90
N ARG A 115 -3.96 -11.75 23.49
CA ARG A 115 -4.69 -12.26 22.30
C ARG A 115 -3.88 -12.05 21.02
N TYR A 116 -3.29 -10.88 20.84
CA TYR A 116 -2.44 -10.56 19.70
C TYR A 116 -1.27 -11.52 19.60
N THR A 117 -0.54 -11.72 20.70
CA THR A 117 0.62 -12.62 20.78
C THR A 117 0.22 -14.06 20.47
N SER A 118 -0.81 -14.58 21.13
CA SER A 118 -1.26 -15.97 20.94
C SER A 118 -1.81 -16.22 19.53
N HIS A 119 -2.61 -15.28 19.00
CA HIS A 119 -3.20 -15.44 17.65
C HIS A 119 -2.17 -15.39 16.53
N LEU A 120 -1.09 -14.62 16.71
CA LEU A 120 -0.04 -14.40 15.70
C LEU A 120 1.28 -15.08 16.05
N GLU A 121 1.29 -16.04 16.99
CA GLU A 121 2.50 -16.75 17.42
C GLU A 121 3.26 -17.34 16.25
N ASP A 122 2.59 -18.10 15.37
CA ASP A 122 3.21 -18.65 14.18
C ASP A 122 3.65 -17.57 13.18
N THR A 123 2.88 -16.49 13.04
CA THR A 123 3.19 -15.35 12.17
C THR A 123 4.53 -14.71 12.55
N PHE A 124 4.81 -14.61 13.83
CA PHE A 124 6.06 -14.00 14.33
C PHE A 124 7.23 -14.98 14.43
N SER A 125 7.07 -16.23 14.03
CA SER A 125 8.13 -17.23 14.04
C SER A 125 9.24 -16.98 13.01
N SER A 126 8.97 -16.16 11.97
CA SER A 126 9.97 -15.68 11.02
C SER A 126 9.60 -14.31 10.43
N ASP A 127 10.60 -13.58 9.92
CA ASP A 127 10.37 -12.30 9.25
C ASP A 127 9.58 -12.49 7.94
N GLU A 128 9.73 -13.61 7.25
CA GLU A 128 8.97 -13.96 6.05
C GLU A 128 7.48 -14.10 6.36
N LYS A 129 7.12 -14.83 7.40
CA LYS A 129 5.72 -14.98 7.83
C LYS A 129 5.15 -13.65 8.33
N THR A 130 5.95 -12.86 9.05
CA THR A 130 5.58 -11.51 9.47
C THR A 130 5.31 -10.62 8.26
N LEU A 131 6.20 -10.62 7.25
CA LEU A 131 6.01 -9.90 6.00
C LEU A 131 4.72 -10.34 5.29
N ALA A 132 4.46 -11.64 5.18
CA ALA A 132 3.26 -12.16 4.54
C ALA A 132 1.97 -11.68 5.23
N TRP A 133 1.97 -11.50 6.55
CA TRP A 133 0.83 -10.96 7.29
C TRP A 133 0.73 -9.43 7.16
N THR A 134 1.83 -8.70 7.34
CA THR A 134 1.85 -7.23 7.31
C THR A 134 1.59 -6.69 5.90
N SER A 135 2.05 -7.39 4.85
CA SER A 135 1.78 -7.05 3.45
C SER A 135 0.28 -7.04 3.14
N LYS A 136 -0.51 -7.97 3.68
CA LYS A 136 -1.98 -7.96 3.50
C LYS A 136 -2.60 -6.65 3.97
N GLN A 137 -2.04 -6.03 5.00
CA GLN A 137 -2.52 -4.74 5.52
C GLN A 137 -2.13 -3.59 4.59
N THR A 138 -0.94 -3.63 3.98
CA THR A 138 -0.52 -2.62 2.99
C THR A 138 -1.40 -2.64 1.74
N TYR A 139 -1.92 -3.81 1.34
CA TYR A 139 -2.84 -3.93 0.20
C TYR A 139 -4.20 -3.28 0.47
N ILE A 140 -4.68 -3.29 1.72
CA ILE A 140 -5.89 -2.53 2.09
C ILE A 140 -5.62 -1.02 1.91
N ALA A 141 -4.49 -0.53 2.40
CA ALA A 141 -4.11 0.87 2.25
C ALA A 141 -3.91 1.24 0.77
N MET A 142 -3.25 0.38 -0.01
CA MET A 142 -3.08 0.53 -1.46
C MET A 142 -4.41 0.67 -2.19
N ALA A 143 -5.37 -0.22 -1.93
CA ALA A 143 -6.68 -0.21 -2.58
C ALA A 143 -7.42 1.10 -2.31
N ASN A 144 -7.39 1.60 -1.08
CA ASN A 144 -7.99 2.88 -0.71
C ASN A 144 -7.30 4.06 -1.41
N MET A 145 -5.96 4.09 -1.45
CA MET A 145 -5.21 5.13 -2.17
C MET A 145 -5.55 5.15 -3.67
N MET A 146 -5.59 3.97 -4.30
CA MET A 146 -5.89 3.87 -5.74
C MET A 146 -7.33 4.30 -6.05
N THR A 147 -8.29 3.97 -5.19
CA THR A 147 -9.68 4.41 -5.34
C THR A 147 -9.80 5.91 -5.12
N ALA A 148 -9.14 6.46 -4.11
CA ALA A 148 -9.10 7.90 -3.85
C ALA A 148 -8.48 8.69 -5.02
N ALA A 149 -7.40 8.17 -5.61
CA ALA A 149 -6.81 8.75 -6.81
C ALA A 149 -7.82 8.77 -7.97
N ALA A 150 -8.53 7.66 -8.20
CA ALA A 150 -9.54 7.56 -9.25
C ALA A 150 -10.71 8.52 -9.05
N VAL A 151 -11.16 8.77 -7.80
CA VAL A 151 -12.16 9.80 -7.49
C VAL A 151 -11.73 11.17 -8.00
N LYS A 152 -10.45 11.48 -7.87
CA LYS A 152 -9.83 12.73 -8.37
C LYS A 152 -9.47 12.71 -9.86
N GLY A 153 -9.75 11.62 -10.58
CA GLY A 153 -9.35 11.47 -11.99
C GLY A 153 -7.85 11.23 -12.19
N ILE A 154 -7.16 10.75 -11.15
CA ILE A 154 -5.74 10.42 -11.16
C ILE A 154 -5.59 8.91 -11.35
N ASP A 155 -4.71 8.54 -12.27
CA ASP A 155 -4.41 7.15 -12.60
C ASP A 155 -3.36 6.56 -11.66
N SER A 156 -3.39 5.23 -11.57
CA SER A 156 -2.44 4.45 -10.78
C SER A 156 -2.15 3.09 -11.42
N CYS A 157 -1.09 2.43 -10.97
CA CYS A 157 -0.77 1.07 -11.37
C CYS A 157 -0.13 0.31 -10.19
N PRO A 158 -0.78 -0.73 -9.62
CA PRO A 158 -0.11 -1.55 -8.62
C PRO A 158 0.97 -2.41 -9.32
N ILE A 159 2.14 -2.49 -8.71
CA ILE A 159 3.30 -3.22 -9.23
C ILE A 159 3.78 -4.20 -8.18
N GLU A 160 3.74 -5.49 -8.52
CA GLU A 160 4.38 -6.60 -7.80
C GLU A 160 5.59 -7.16 -8.56
N GLY A 161 5.71 -6.81 -9.84
CA GLY A 161 6.79 -7.22 -10.73
C GLY A 161 8.08 -6.44 -10.43
N PHE A 162 8.82 -6.86 -9.40
CA PHE A 162 10.10 -6.28 -9.01
C PHE A 162 11.01 -7.31 -8.34
N GLU A 163 12.30 -7.03 -8.37
CA GLU A 163 13.35 -7.74 -7.63
C GLU A 163 13.49 -7.10 -6.25
N LYS A 164 12.78 -7.67 -5.24
CA LYS A 164 12.63 -7.09 -3.90
C LYS A 164 13.95 -6.62 -3.30
N ASP A 165 14.95 -7.49 -3.22
CA ASP A 165 16.23 -7.20 -2.58
C ASP A 165 17.00 -6.08 -3.26
N ASN A 166 16.93 -5.99 -4.59
CA ASN A 166 17.61 -4.96 -5.36
C ASN A 166 16.92 -3.59 -5.20
N VAL A 167 15.59 -3.56 -5.15
CA VAL A 167 14.84 -2.32 -4.86
C VAL A 167 15.11 -1.86 -3.43
N GLU A 168 15.09 -2.74 -2.45
CA GLU A 168 15.37 -2.43 -1.04
C GLU A 168 16.79 -1.85 -0.86
N LYS A 169 17.80 -2.44 -1.53
CA LYS A 169 19.16 -1.90 -1.59
C LYS A 169 19.21 -0.52 -2.25
N ALA A 170 18.53 -0.35 -3.39
CA ALA A 170 18.50 0.93 -4.10
C ALA A 170 17.88 2.06 -3.25
N LEU A 171 16.92 1.70 -2.40
CA LEU A 171 16.26 2.59 -1.44
C LEU A 171 17.00 2.74 -0.10
N ASN A 172 18.07 1.98 0.11
CA ASN A 172 18.83 1.93 1.37
C ASN A 172 17.93 1.62 2.59
N LEU A 173 17.05 0.63 2.46
CA LEU A 173 16.10 0.25 3.51
C LEU A 173 16.78 -0.54 4.63
N ASN A 174 16.38 -0.27 5.88
CA ASN A 174 16.62 -1.19 6.98
C ASN A 174 15.54 -2.30 6.94
N THR A 175 15.87 -3.41 6.30
CA THR A 175 14.96 -4.54 6.08
C THR A 175 14.54 -5.30 7.34
N LYS A 176 15.24 -5.07 8.47
CA LYS A 176 14.79 -5.56 9.78
C LYS A 176 13.59 -4.79 10.29
N GLU A 177 13.48 -3.50 9.97
CA GLU A 177 12.35 -2.66 10.37
C GLU A 177 11.21 -2.69 9.38
N TYR A 178 11.54 -2.51 8.09
CA TYR A 178 10.55 -2.42 7.02
C TYR A 178 11.03 -3.16 5.78
N GLN A 179 10.15 -3.92 5.16
CA GLN A 179 10.41 -4.57 3.88
C GLN A 179 9.43 -4.09 2.80
N LEU A 180 9.88 -4.16 1.54
CA LEU A 180 9.07 -3.79 0.40
C LEU A 180 7.88 -4.74 0.26
N SER A 181 6.67 -4.17 0.17
CA SER A 181 5.44 -4.91 -0.08
C SER A 181 4.92 -4.72 -1.50
N VAL A 182 4.67 -3.47 -1.89
CA VAL A 182 4.10 -3.15 -3.20
C VAL A 182 4.50 -1.73 -3.61
N ILE A 183 4.55 -1.47 -4.91
CA ILE A 183 4.87 -0.16 -5.48
C ILE A 183 3.65 0.35 -6.26
N VAL A 184 3.31 1.63 -6.09
CA VAL A 184 2.20 2.26 -6.81
C VAL A 184 2.61 3.60 -7.40
N PRO A 185 2.87 3.69 -8.69
CA PRO A 185 2.97 4.95 -9.41
C PRO A 185 1.60 5.61 -9.55
N PHE A 186 1.56 6.93 -9.39
CA PHE A 186 0.40 7.80 -9.60
C PHE A 186 0.74 8.90 -10.60
N GLY A 187 -0.23 9.23 -11.48
CA GLY A 187 -0.08 10.25 -12.51
C GLY A 187 -1.32 10.38 -13.37
N TYR A 188 -1.18 10.94 -14.55
CA TYR A 188 -2.26 11.09 -15.51
C TYR A 188 -1.95 10.28 -16.76
N ARG A 189 -2.93 9.50 -17.29
CA ARG A 189 -2.77 8.69 -18.50
C ARG A 189 -2.54 9.57 -19.74
N ILE A 190 -1.79 9.05 -20.71
CA ILE A 190 -1.62 9.67 -22.03
C ILE A 190 -2.54 9.09 -23.11
N LYS A 191 -3.21 7.97 -22.81
CA LYS A 191 -4.10 7.25 -23.73
C LYS A 191 -5.38 6.86 -23.04
N GLU A 192 -6.44 6.72 -23.80
CA GLU A 192 -7.67 6.08 -23.34
C GLU A 192 -7.35 4.68 -22.81
N GLN A 193 -8.04 4.32 -21.75
CA GLN A 193 -7.91 2.98 -21.19
C GLN A 193 -8.74 1.97 -22.00
N SER A 194 -8.28 0.74 -22.02
CA SER A 194 -9.08 -0.39 -22.53
C SER A 194 -10.26 -0.68 -21.60
N THR A 195 -11.29 -1.32 -22.17
CA THR A 195 -12.42 -1.80 -21.38
C THR A 195 -11.95 -2.74 -20.28
N GLN A 196 -12.46 -2.55 -19.07
CA GLN A 196 -12.19 -3.45 -17.96
C GLN A 196 -12.86 -4.81 -18.23
N ILE A 197 -12.13 -5.88 -17.97
CA ILE A 197 -12.64 -7.25 -18.03
C ILE A 197 -12.80 -7.74 -16.58
N ARG A 198 -14.00 -8.24 -16.26
CA ARG A 198 -14.32 -8.81 -14.95
C ARG A 198 -15.16 -10.06 -15.17
N ASP A 199 -15.03 -11.01 -14.26
CA ASP A 199 -15.94 -12.14 -14.18
C ASP A 199 -17.36 -11.65 -13.86
N LYS A 200 -18.36 -12.46 -14.19
CA LYS A 200 -19.74 -12.13 -13.87
C LYS A 200 -19.96 -12.16 -12.36
N PHE A 201 -20.89 -11.36 -11.90
CA PHE A 201 -21.21 -11.26 -10.48
C PHE A 201 -21.55 -12.63 -9.89
N GLU A 202 -22.33 -13.42 -10.60
CA GLU A 202 -22.81 -14.75 -10.18
C GLU A 202 -21.68 -15.79 -10.08
N ASP A 203 -20.55 -15.57 -10.80
CA ASP A 203 -19.40 -16.48 -10.78
C ASP A 203 -18.54 -16.30 -9.51
N ILE A 204 -18.67 -15.15 -8.84
CA ILE A 204 -17.84 -14.79 -7.68
C ILE A 204 -18.64 -14.47 -6.41
N VAL A 205 -19.98 -14.39 -6.50
CA VAL A 205 -20.84 -14.08 -5.35
C VAL A 205 -21.90 -15.15 -5.20
N GLU A 206 -21.92 -15.79 -4.05
CA GLU A 206 -22.94 -16.77 -3.65
C GLU A 206 -23.68 -16.27 -2.42
N PHE A 207 -25.02 -16.31 -2.46
CA PHE A 207 -25.89 -16.02 -1.32
C PHE A 207 -26.27 -17.33 -0.63
N ILE A 208 -25.85 -17.47 0.62
CA ILE A 208 -26.20 -18.62 1.48
C ILE A 208 -27.32 -18.14 2.42
N ASN A 209 -28.54 -18.68 2.25
CA ASN A 209 -29.75 -18.34 3.03
C ASN A 209 -30.04 -19.40 4.09
#